data_b741afe43c94ba02dde17c558f05c455
#
_entry.id   b741afe43c94ba02dde17c558f05c455
#
_cell.length_a   1.000
_cell.length_b   1.000
_cell.length_c   1.000
_cell.angle_alpha   90.00
_cell.angle_beta   90.00
_cell.angle_gamma   90.00
#
_symmetry.space_group_name_H-M   'P 1'
#
loop_
_entity.id
_entity.type
_entity.pdbx_description
1 polymer ?
#
loop_
_entity_poly.entity_id
_entity_poly.type
_entity_poly.pdbx_seq_one_letter_code
_entity_poly.pdbx_strand_id
1 'polypeptide(L)'
;RILGDISSFWLFVLGLLIMIFSYWFWSEYKYKFQNKFIVFLFSIISLLISLIIINYSWSAMMKSGDDDFLNSLIYVFYYSFFAITLEVGLGLIIAFALYQKLKGKQFFQMILLFPYITPAVMGGAVFFIIFGKAENSILNNFIGLFGFDPQTWLFDKRFLSEIIFGVKIEGIFAGPSLALTTSIIYGIWSYTGFYAIILLAGLSIIPSDLYEAAKVEGASRWQTFVKITVPLLMPIIFFLLLTGFINS
;
A
#
# COMPACT_ATOMS: atom_id res chain seq x y z
N ARG A 1 -13.23 0.50 -27.80
CA ARG A 1 -11.86 0.09 -28.21
C ARG A 1 -10.79 0.41 -27.17
N ILE A 2 -10.97 1.39 -26.30
CA ILE A 2 -9.99 1.78 -25.26
C ILE A 2 -9.70 0.60 -24.29
N LEU A 3 -10.73 -0.14 -23.88
CA LEU A 3 -10.64 -1.27 -22.95
C LEU A 3 -10.41 -2.63 -23.65
N GLY A 4 -10.06 -2.64 -24.92
CA GLY A 4 -9.89 -3.86 -25.69
C GLY A 4 -11.19 -4.47 -26.21
N ASP A 5 -11.16 -5.76 -26.49
CA ASP A 5 -12.35 -6.50 -26.93
C ASP A 5 -13.41 -6.58 -25.83
N ILE A 6 -14.67 -6.42 -26.21
CA ILE A 6 -15.81 -6.49 -25.28
C ILE A 6 -15.82 -7.80 -24.48
N SER A 7 -15.44 -8.92 -25.13
CA SER A 7 -15.36 -10.22 -24.47
C SER A 7 -14.29 -10.26 -23.36
N SER A 8 -13.11 -9.69 -23.58
CA SER A 8 -12.03 -9.60 -22.60
C SER A 8 -12.42 -8.73 -21.40
N PHE A 9 -13.08 -7.62 -21.67
CA PHE A 9 -13.61 -6.74 -20.61
C PHE A 9 -14.63 -7.48 -19.73
N TRP A 10 -15.58 -8.20 -20.32
CA TRP A 10 -16.58 -8.95 -19.54
C TRP A 10 -15.95 -10.11 -18.75
N LEU A 11 -14.92 -10.77 -19.28
CA LEU A 11 -14.16 -11.77 -18.53
C LEU A 11 -13.44 -11.16 -17.34
N PHE A 12 -12.88 -9.95 -17.49
CA PHE A 12 -12.27 -9.22 -16.37
C PHE A 12 -13.29 -8.91 -15.28
N VAL A 13 -14.46 -8.39 -15.67
CA VAL A 13 -15.58 -8.12 -14.73
C VAL A 13 -16.04 -9.40 -14.04
N LEU A 14 -16.15 -10.51 -14.77
CA LEU A 14 -16.49 -11.82 -14.21
C LEU A 14 -15.45 -12.27 -13.15
N GLY A 15 -14.17 -12.11 -13.44
CA GLY A 15 -13.10 -12.40 -12.49
C GLY A 15 -13.25 -11.60 -11.19
N LEU A 16 -13.52 -10.27 -11.29
CA LEU A 16 -13.78 -9.43 -10.13
C LEU A 16 -15.01 -9.87 -9.33
N LEU A 17 -16.10 -10.25 -10.01
CA LEU A 17 -17.30 -10.74 -9.35
C LEU A 17 -17.05 -12.06 -8.60
N ILE A 18 -16.28 -12.98 -9.17
CA ILE A 18 -15.87 -14.24 -8.50
C ILE A 18 -15.00 -13.94 -7.29
N MET A 19 -14.10 -12.95 -7.35
CA MET A 19 -13.27 -12.54 -6.22
C MET A 19 -14.11 -11.99 -5.06
N ILE A 20 -15.06 -11.10 -5.36
CA ILE A 20 -16.01 -10.55 -4.38
C ILE A 20 -16.87 -11.67 -3.79
N PHE A 21 -17.38 -12.58 -4.63
CA PHE A 21 -18.15 -13.73 -4.19
C PHE A 21 -17.35 -14.66 -3.28
N SER A 22 -16.07 -14.92 -3.58
CA SER A 22 -15.19 -15.74 -2.75
C SER A 22 -15.04 -15.17 -1.34
N TYR A 23 -14.82 -13.84 -1.23
CA TYR A 23 -14.74 -13.15 0.04
C TYR A 23 -16.08 -13.17 0.80
N TRP A 24 -17.19 -12.86 0.09
CA TRP A 24 -18.53 -12.91 0.68
C TRP A 24 -18.88 -14.30 1.20
N PHE A 25 -18.61 -15.34 0.39
CA PHE A 25 -18.84 -16.74 0.76
C PHE A 25 -18.05 -17.11 2.02
N TRP A 26 -16.77 -16.77 2.10
CA TRP A 26 -15.97 -16.97 3.31
C TRP A 26 -16.57 -16.25 4.52
N SER A 27 -16.91 -14.97 4.36
CA SER A 27 -17.44 -14.15 5.46
C SER A 27 -18.75 -14.68 6.03
N GLU A 28 -19.65 -15.12 5.16
CA GLU A 28 -20.99 -15.56 5.54
C GLU A 28 -21.00 -16.99 6.10
N TYR A 29 -20.25 -17.90 5.51
CA TYR A 29 -20.36 -19.32 5.78
C TYR A 29 -19.34 -19.89 6.73
N LYS A 30 -18.27 -19.17 7.08
CA LYS A 30 -17.22 -19.64 8.00
C LYS A 30 -17.73 -20.07 9.38
N TYR A 31 -18.88 -19.58 9.82
CA TYR A 31 -19.51 -19.92 11.11
C TYR A 31 -20.75 -20.81 10.96
N LYS A 32 -21.35 -20.90 9.77
CA LYS A 32 -22.57 -21.68 9.52
C LYS A 32 -22.30 -23.16 9.24
N PHE A 33 -21.19 -23.49 8.61
CA PHE A 33 -20.82 -24.87 8.31
C PHE A 33 -20.03 -25.52 9.45
N GLN A 34 -20.35 -26.80 9.73
CA GLN A 34 -19.62 -27.60 10.71
C GLN A 34 -18.14 -27.79 10.30
N ASN A 35 -17.89 -27.95 9.01
CA ASN A 35 -16.54 -28.14 8.50
C ASN A 35 -15.98 -26.84 7.90
N LYS A 36 -15.36 -26.02 8.75
CA LYS A 36 -14.73 -24.75 8.37
C LYS A 36 -13.63 -24.93 7.31
N PHE A 37 -12.98 -26.10 7.28
CA PHE A 37 -11.92 -26.39 6.33
C PHE A 37 -12.43 -26.45 4.89
N ILE A 38 -13.62 -27.02 4.65
CA ILE A 38 -14.23 -27.06 3.32
C ILE A 38 -14.57 -25.66 2.83
N VAL A 39 -15.13 -24.80 3.68
CA VAL A 39 -15.45 -23.40 3.33
C VAL A 39 -14.16 -22.64 2.99
N PHE A 40 -13.11 -22.82 3.78
CA PHE A 40 -11.81 -22.21 3.53
C PHE A 40 -11.21 -22.68 2.18
N LEU A 41 -11.20 -23.99 1.93
CA LEU A 41 -10.65 -24.56 0.69
C LEU A 41 -11.42 -24.06 -0.53
N PHE A 42 -12.76 -24.07 -0.49
CA PHE A 42 -13.58 -23.55 -1.58
C PHE A 42 -13.32 -22.07 -1.85
N SER A 43 -13.21 -21.26 -0.80
CA SER A 43 -12.94 -19.82 -0.92
C SER A 43 -11.55 -19.55 -1.53
N ILE A 44 -10.53 -20.31 -1.13
CA ILE A 44 -9.20 -20.20 -1.74
C ILE A 44 -9.20 -20.63 -3.21
N ILE A 45 -9.82 -21.76 -3.53
CA ILE A 45 -9.88 -22.25 -4.93
C ILE A 45 -10.62 -21.23 -5.81
N SER A 46 -11.77 -20.71 -5.37
CA SER A 46 -12.50 -19.70 -6.14
C SER A 46 -11.71 -18.39 -6.28
N LEU A 47 -10.94 -17.99 -5.27
CA LEU A 47 -10.04 -16.84 -5.33
C LEU A 47 -8.90 -17.07 -6.34
N LEU A 48 -8.26 -18.25 -6.33
CA LEU A 48 -7.21 -18.57 -7.30
C LEU A 48 -7.75 -18.59 -8.74
N ILE A 49 -8.94 -19.16 -8.96
CA ILE A 49 -9.61 -19.13 -10.26
C ILE A 49 -9.87 -17.70 -10.70
N SER A 50 -10.38 -16.84 -9.81
CA SER A 50 -10.63 -15.43 -10.13
C SER A 50 -9.36 -14.70 -10.54
N LEU A 51 -8.24 -14.91 -9.83
CA LEU A 51 -6.95 -14.29 -10.14
C LEU A 51 -6.42 -14.75 -11.52
N ILE A 52 -6.58 -16.04 -11.86
CA ILE A 52 -6.20 -16.55 -13.18
C ILE A 52 -7.05 -15.90 -14.29
N ILE A 53 -8.37 -15.79 -14.09
CA ILE A 53 -9.28 -15.17 -15.05
C ILE A 53 -8.93 -13.68 -15.22
N ILE A 54 -8.70 -12.95 -14.13
CA ILE A 54 -8.32 -11.54 -14.15
C ILE A 54 -7.01 -11.35 -14.93
N ASN A 55 -5.98 -12.15 -14.64
CA ASN A 55 -4.69 -12.01 -15.33
C ASN A 55 -4.80 -12.35 -16.83
N TYR A 56 -5.53 -13.39 -17.18
CA TYR A 56 -5.76 -13.77 -18.59
C TYR A 56 -6.52 -12.70 -19.36
N SER A 57 -7.63 -12.22 -18.79
CA SER A 57 -8.45 -11.17 -19.42
C SER A 57 -7.72 -9.85 -19.54
N TRP A 58 -6.91 -9.49 -18.54
CA TRP A 58 -6.05 -8.31 -18.59
C TRP A 58 -5.04 -8.41 -19.75
N SER A 59 -4.34 -9.52 -19.86
CA SER A 59 -3.39 -9.74 -20.96
C SER A 59 -4.06 -9.68 -22.34
N ALA A 60 -5.32 -10.13 -22.45
CA ALA A 60 -6.10 -10.03 -23.68
C ALA A 60 -6.53 -8.57 -23.97
N MET A 61 -6.93 -7.82 -22.94
CA MET A 61 -7.25 -6.39 -23.06
C MET A 61 -6.03 -5.58 -23.50
N MET A 62 -4.85 -5.86 -22.94
CA MET A 62 -3.59 -5.20 -23.33
C MET A 62 -3.26 -5.40 -24.82
N LYS A 63 -3.59 -6.55 -25.41
CA LYS A 63 -3.32 -6.83 -26.83
C LYS A 63 -4.29 -6.15 -27.79
N SER A 64 -5.48 -5.81 -27.35
CA SER A 64 -6.57 -5.30 -28.20
C SER A 64 -6.99 -3.87 -27.86
N GLY A 65 -6.57 -3.34 -26.74
CA GLY A 65 -6.92 -2.01 -26.20
C GLY A 65 -5.84 -0.95 -26.42
N ASP A 66 -5.98 0.13 -25.67
CA ASP A 66 -4.98 1.20 -25.58
C ASP A 66 -3.98 0.85 -24.47
N ASP A 67 -2.77 0.45 -24.87
CA ASP A 67 -1.72 0.00 -23.97
C ASP A 67 -1.32 1.08 -22.96
N ASP A 68 -1.26 2.34 -23.38
CA ASP A 68 -0.86 3.45 -22.50
C ASP A 68 -1.90 3.71 -21.44
N PHE A 69 -3.18 3.67 -21.81
CA PHE A 69 -4.28 3.83 -20.87
C PHE A 69 -4.34 2.67 -19.86
N LEU A 70 -4.26 1.44 -20.33
CA LEU A 70 -4.32 0.25 -19.47
C LEU A 70 -3.12 0.17 -18.53
N ASN A 71 -1.91 0.50 -19.01
CA ASN A 71 -0.73 0.59 -18.17
C ASN A 71 -0.86 1.66 -17.10
N SER A 72 -1.43 2.83 -17.45
CA SER A 72 -1.68 3.90 -16.49
C SER A 72 -2.59 3.46 -15.35
N LEU A 73 -3.64 2.66 -15.64
CA LEU A 73 -4.52 2.08 -14.60
C LEU A 73 -3.75 1.15 -13.65
N ILE A 74 -2.84 0.31 -14.18
CA ILE A 74 -1.99 -0.54 -13.34
C ILE A 74 -1.08 0.31 -12.46
N TYR A 75 -0.44 1.34 -13.02
CA TYR A 75 0.49 2.18 -12.27
C TYR A 75 -0.24 2.93 -11.14
N VAL A 76 -1.43 3.47 -11.40
CA VAL A 76 -2.26 4.10 -10.37
C VAL A 76 -2.64 3.08 -9.30
N PHE A 77 -3.05 1.88 -9.69
CA PHE A 77 -3.41 0.82 -8.74
C PHE A 77 -2.23 0.43 -7.84
N TYR A 78 -1.05 0.18 -8.42
CA TYR A 78 0.14 -0.15 -7.64
C TYR A 78 0.56 1.00 -6.73
N TYR A 79 0.59 2.22 -7.26
CA TYR A 79 0.94 3.40 -6.47
C TYR A 79 -0.01 3.53 -5.28
N SER A 80 -1.31 3.56 -5.53
CA SER A 80 -2.33 3.72 -4.48
C SER A 80 -2.25 2.61 -3.44
N PHE A 81 -2.16 1.36 -3.88
CA PHE A 81 -2.12 0.22 -2.97
C PHE A 81 -0.89 0.23 -2.07
N PHE A 82 0.30 0.37 -2.66
CA PHE A 82 1.55 0.30 -1.89
C PHE A 82 1.82 1.60 -1.13
N ALA A 83 1.72 2.77 -1.79
CA ALA A 83 2.02 4.05 -1.13
C ALA A 83 1.07 4.29 0.04
N ILE A 84 -0.24 4.31 -0.21
CA ILE A 84 -1.23 4.70 0.80
C ILE A 84 -1.25 3.71 1.97
N THR A 85 -1.16 2.39 1.68
CA THR A 85 -1.12 1.38 2.76
C THR A 85 0.10 1.56 3.65
N LEU A 86 1.27 1.82 3.05
CA LEU A 86 2.50 2.05 3.80
C LEU A 86 2.49 3.41 4.52
N GLU A 87 1.98 4.46 3.90
CA GLU A 87 1.83 5.79 4.51
C GLU A 87 0.95 5.76 5.77
N VAL A 88 -0.23 5.13 5.67
CA VAL A 88 -1.14 4.97 6.81
C VAL A 88 -0.54 4.04 7.87
N GLY A 89 0.05 2.92 7.45
CA GLY A 89 0.68 1.95 8.35
C GLY A 89 1.85 2.55 9.14
N LEU A 90 2.79 3.18 8.44
CA LEU A 90 3.92 3.87 9.07
C LEU A 90 3.44 5.07 9.88
N GLY A 91 2.46 5.83 9.37
CA GLY A 91 1.82 6.92 10.10
C GLY A 91 1.23 6.46 11.43
N LEU A 92 0.57 5.31 11.47
CA LEU A 92 0.02 4.73 12.69
C LEU A 92 1.12 4.34 13.70
N ILE A 93 2.20 3.74 13.24
CA ILE A 93 3.35 3.38 14.09
C ILE A 93 3.96 4.64 14.71
N ILE A 94 4.20 5.68 13.88
CA ILE A 94 4.77 6.95 14.34
C ILE A 94 3.79 7.66 15.29
N ALA A 95 2.50 7.70 14.98
CA ALA A 95 1.48 8.28 15.85
C ALA A 95 1.47 7.62 17.22
N PHE A 96 1.53 6.30 17.27
CA PHE A 96 1.56 5.54 18.51
C PHE A 96 2.86 5.80 19.30
N ALA A 97 4.01 5.93 18.63
CA ALA A 97 5.26 6.32 19.28
C ALA A 97 5.17 7.73 19.88
N LEU A 98 4.61 8.70 19.13
CA LEU A 98 4.43 10.07 19.59
C LEU A 98 3.32 10.25 20.65
N TYR A 99 2.39 9.31 20.74
CA TYR A 99 1.33 9.33 21.77
C TYR A 99 1.91 9.12 23.18
N GLN A 100 3.05 8.46 23.29
CA GLN A 100 3.75 8.30 24.55
C GLN A 100 4.25 9.64 25.08
N LYS A 101 4.58 9.72 26.38
CA LYS A 101 5.13 10.91 27.03
C LYS A 101 6.59 11.14 26.59
N LEU A 102 6.77 11.68 25.38
CA LEU A 102 8.09 11.99 24.82
C LEU A 102 8.48 13.46 25.13
N LYS A 103 9.70 13.66 25.60
CA LYS A 103 10.29 15.01 25.68
C LYS A 103 10.56 15.52 24.26
N GLY A 104 10.16 16.75 23.97
CA GLY A 104 10.38 17.34 22.65
C GLY A 104 9.39 16.86 21.56
N LYS A 105 8.24 16.30 21.94
CA LYS A 105 7.18 15.83 21.01
C LYS A 105 6.86 16.84 19.91
N GLN A 106 6.75 18.13 20.23
CA GLN A 106 6.46 19.18 19.24
C GLN A 106 7.55 19.30 18.17
N PHE A 107 8.81 19.16 18.55
CA PHE A 107 9.93 19.19 17.61
C PHE A 107 9.87 18.02 16.62
N PHE A 108 9.58 16.81 17.09
CA PHE A 108 9.39 15.65 16.21
C PHE A 108 8.20 15.85 15.27
N GLN A 109 7.09 16.40 15.75
CA GLN A 109 5.92 16.71 14.91
C GLN A 109 6.27 17.71 13.80
N MET A 110 7.06 18.76 14.09
CA MET A 110 7.53 19.72 13.07
C MET A 110 8.39 19.03 12.00
N ILE A 111 9.37 18.21 12.40
CA ILE A 111 10.23 17.49 11.46
C ILE A 111 9.41 16.55 10.58
N LEU A 112 8.45 15.82 11.14
CA LEU A 112 7.60 14.90 10.40
C LEU A 112 6.68 15.60 9.39
N LEU A 113 6.25 16.84 9.67
CA LEU A 113 5.45 17.63 8.73
C LEU A 113 6.29 18.32 7.65
N PHE A 114 7.59 18.46 7.84
CA PHE A 114 8.44 19.19 6.91
C PHE A 114 8.37 18.66 5.47
N PRO A 115 8.41 17.34 5.21
CA PRO A 115 8.25 16.81 3.86
C PRO A 115 6.93 17.23 3.20
N TYR A 116 5.83 17.14 3.92
CA TYR A 116 4.50 17.48 3.42
C TYR A 116 4.34 18.96 3.03
N ILE A 117 4.97 19.85 3.78
CA ILE A 117 4.92 21.31 3.55
C ILE A 117 5.90 21.71 2.42
N THR A 118 6.89 20.87 2.11
CA THR A 118 7.89 21.16 1.08
C THR A 118 7.21 21.18 -0.31
N PRO A 119 7.43 22.25 -1.12
CA PRO A 119 6.90 22.29 -2.47
C PRO A 119 7.32 21.07 -3.28
N ALA A 120 6.39 20.44 -4.01
CA ALA A 120 6.63 19.20 -4.75
C ALA A 120 7.84 19.29 -5.72
N VAL A 121 8.04 20.46 -6.35
CA VAL A 121 9.18 20.69 -7.24
C VAL A 121 10.51 20.58 -6.49
N MET A 122 10.60 21.11 -5.28
CA MET A 122 11.83 21.02 -4.47
C MET A 122 12.05 19.57 -3.97
N GLY A 123 11.00 18.93 -3.49
CA GLY A 123 11.05 17.52 -3.09
C GLY A 123 11.49 16.63 -4.27
N GLY A 124 10.89 16.83 -5.44
CA GLY A 124 11.27 16.11 -6.66
C GLY A 124 12.73 16.35 -7.07
N ALA A 125 13.23 17.57 -6.95
CA ALA A 125 14.64 17.87 -7.23
C ALA A 125 15.60 17.14 -6.29
N VAL A 126 15.30 17.09 -4.99
CA VAL A 126 16.08 16.33 -4.00
C VAL A 126 16.07 14.84 -4.33
N PHE A 127 14.91 14.29 -4.66
CA PHE A 127 14.80 12.88 -5.06
C PHE A 127 15.52 12.58 -6.36
N PHE A 128 15.50 13.51 -7.32
CA PHE A 128 16.28 13.37 -8.55
C PHE A 128 17.79 13.30 -8.28
N ILE A 129 18.30 14.03 -7.29
CA ILE A 129 19.72 13.93 -6.89
C ILE A 129 20.01 12.60 -6.17
N ILE A 130 19.12 12.18 -5.27
CA ILE A 130 19.31 10.94 -4.49
C ILE A 130 19.21 9.70 -5.40
N PHE A 131 18.18 9.65 -6.25
CA PHE A 131 17.85 8.53 -7.13
C PHE A 131 18.30 8.75 -8.59
N GLY A 132 19.28 9.63 -8.80
CA GLY A 132 19.78 9.97 -10.13
C GLY A 132 20.38 8.77 -10.86
N LYS A 133 20.46 8.90 -12.19
CA LYS A 133 21.04 7.88 -13.09
C LYS A 133 22.55 7.72 -12.94
N ALA A 134 23.24 8.75 -12.43
CA ALA A 134 24.69 8.74 -12.32
C ALA A 134 25.18 7.61 -11.39
N GLU A 135 26.25 6.93 -11.77
CA GLU A 135 26.87 5.87 -10.94
C GLU A 135 27.23 6.38 -9.54
N ASN A 136 27.60 7.65 -9.43
CA ASN A 136 27.92 8.32 -8.16
C ASN A 136 26.74 9.02 -7.49
N SER A 137 25.50 8.72 -7.87
CA SER A 137 24.33 9.21 -7.12
C SER A 137 24.36 8.69 -5.69
N ILE A 138 23.73 9.43 -4.77
CA ILE A 138 23.79 9.11 -3.32
C ILE A 138 23.35 7.66 -3.06
N LEU A 139 22.25 7.25 -3.67
CA LEU A 139 21.73 5.90 -3.45
C LEU A 139 22.58 4.83 -4.14
N ASN A 140 23.09 5.08 -5.34
CA ASN A 140 23.98 4.13 -6.01
C ASN A 140 25.29 3.94 -5.25
N ASN A 141 25.88 5.01 -4.70
CA ASN A 141 27.02 4.87 -3.79
C ASN A 141 26.67 4.03 -2.55
N PHE A 142 25.49 4.24 -1.97
CA PHE A 142 25.06 3.48 -0.80
C PHE A 142 24.87 1.98 -1.11
N ILE A 143 24.17 1.62 -2.19
CA ILE A 143 23.99 0.20 -2.57
C ILE A 143 25.29 -0.44 -3.02
N GLY A 144 26.20 0.34 -3.62
CA GLY A 144 27.55 -0.12 -3.99
C GLY A 144 28.37 -0.60 -2.81
N LEU A 145 28.15 -0.07 -1.59
CA LEU A 145 28.80 -0.57 -0.35
C LEU A 145 28.40 -2.03 -0.03
N PHE A 146 27.25 -2.48 -0.53
CA PHE A 146 26.77 -3.85 -0.36
C PHE A 146 27.05 -4.74 -1.58
N GLY A 147 27.79 -4.21 -2.58
CA GLY A 147 28.15 -4.96 -3.78
C GLY A 147 27.06 -5.03 -4.85
N PHE A 148 26.06 -4.16 -4.78
CA PHE A 148 25.03 -4.06 -5.83
C PHE A 148 25.46 -3.09 -6.95
N ASP A 149 25.10 -3.43 -8.19
CA ASP A 149 25.38 -2.59 -9.35
C ASP A 149 24.54 -1.30 -9.33
N PRO A 150 25.07 -0.19 -9.86
CA PRO A 150 24.33 1.06 -9.99
C PRO A 150 23.05 0.90 -10.81
N GLN A 151 21.94 1.44 -10.31
CA GLN A 151 20.61 1.35 -10.92
C GLN A 151 20.19 2.69 -11.51
N THR A 152 19.33 2.67 -12.55
CA THR A 152 18.77 3.88 -13.18
C THR A 152 17.40 4.24 -12.58
N TRP A 153 17.26 4.18 -11.28
CA TRP A 153 16.06 4.27 -10.43
C TRP A 153 14.82 4.91 -11.08
N LEU A 154 14.90 6.19 -11.50
CA LEU A 154 13.77 6.97 -12.03
C LEU A 154 13.41 6.61 -13.48
N PHE A 155 14.30 5.94 -14.20
CA PHE A 155 14.14 5.66 -15.63
C PHE A 155 14.04 4.17 -15.94
N ASP A 156 14.17 3.31 -14.94
CA ASP A 156 14.15 1.87 -15.11
C ASP A 156 12.71 1.34 -15.11
N LYS A 157 12.31 0.77 -16.23
CA LYS A 157 11.00 0.16 -16.42
C LYS A 157 10.95 -1.30 -16.00
N ARG A 158 12.08 -1.91 -15.62
CA ARG A 158 12.11 -3.29 -15.13
C ARG A 158 11.32 -3.40 -13.84
N PHE A 159 10.60 -4.50 -13.68
CA PHE A 159 9.83 -4.77 -12.48
C PHE A 159 10.75 -5.20 -11.32
N LEU A 160 10.33 -4.92 -10.10
CA LEU A 160 11.07 -5.35 -8.91
C LEU A 160 11.25 -6.86 -8.85
N SER A 161 10.28 -7.64 -9.34
CA SER A 161 10.38 -9.10 -9.42
C SER A 161 11.56 -9.57 -10.27
N GLU A 162 11.83 -8.87 -11.38
CA GLU A 162 12.95 -9.16 -12.26
C GLU A 162 14.29 -8.78 -11.63
N ILE A 163 14.35 -7.64 -10.95
CA ILE A 163 15.58 -7.14 -10.30
C ILE A 163 15.95 -7.99 -9.09
N ILE A 164 14.98 -8.36 -8.25
CA ILE A 164 15.24 -9.05 -6.97
C ILE A 164 15.35 -10.57 -7.17
N PHE A 165 14.48 -11.16 -7.99
CA PHE A 165 14.38 -12.62 -8.14
C PHE A 165 14.89 -13.13 -9.49
N GLY A 166 15.26 -12.25 -10.43
CA GLY A 166 15.65 -12.63 -11.79
C GLY A 166 14.52 -13.22 -12.63
N VAL A 167 13.26 -13.10 -12.18
CA VAL A 167 12.08 -13.68 -12.84
C VAL A 167 11.23 -12.59 -13.45
N LYS A 168 11.04 -12.63 -14.76
CA LYS A 168 10.11 -11.74 -15.47
C LYS A 168 8.68 -12.26 -15.34
N ILE A 169 7.91 -11.63 -14.47
CA ILE A 169 6.47 -11.87 -14.33
C ILE A 169 5.74 -10.88 -15.24
N GLU A 170 4.83 -11.37 -16.07
CA GLU A 170 4.02 -10.53 -16.97
C GLU A 170 2.61 -10.32 -16.41
N GLY A 171 1.94 -9.24 -16.88
CA GLY A 171 0.58 -8.89 -16.49
C GLY A 171 0.49 -8.10 -15.20
N ILE A 172 -0.70 -8.08 -14.62
CA ILE A 172 -1.01 -7.30 -13.41
C ILE A 172 -0.28 -7.76 -12.14
N PHE A 173 0.39 -8.90 -12.16
CA PHE A 173 1.16 -9.42 -11.02
C PHE A 173 2.67 -9.19 -11.16
N ALA A 174 3.10 -8.46 -12.18
CA ALA A 174 4.52 -8.13 -12.37
C ALA A 174 5.12 -7.30 -11.22
N GLY A 175 4.28 -6.60 -10.49
CA GLY A 175 4.68 -5.67 -9.43
C GLY A 175 5.01 -4.27 -9.99
N PRO A 176 5.36 -3.33 -9.11
CA PRO A 176 5.77 -2.00 -9.55
C PRO A 176 7.12 -2.04 -10.26
N SER A 177 7.30 -1.19 -11.27
CA SER A 177 8.62 -0.96 -11.85
C SER A 177 9.54 -0.24 -10.85
N LEU A 178 10.85 -0.25 -11.10
CA LEU A 178 11.80 0.46 -10.25
C LEU A 178 11.50 1.96 -10.21
N ALA A 179 11.13 2.55 -11.35
CA ALA A 179 10.72 3.95 -11.43
C ALA A 179 9.46 4.23 -10.61
N LEU A 180 8.45 3.37 -10.69
CA LEU A 180 7.23 3.50 -9.88
C LEU A 180 7.51 3.32 -8.39
N THR A 181 8.41 2.39 -8.03
CA THR A 181 8.84 2.18 -6.64
C THR A 181 9.51 3.42 -6.08
N THR A 182 10.33 4.11 -6.87
CA THR A 182 10.94 5.38 -6.45
C THR A 182 9.87 6.45 -6.20
N SER A 183 8.84 6.50 -7.04
CA SER A 183 7.69 7.40 -6.84
C SER A 183 6.90 7.05 -5.58
N ILE A 184 6.70 5.75 -5.29
CA ILE A 184 6.07 5.28 -4.05
C ILE A 184 6.89 5.71 -2.83
N ILE A 185 8.22 5.56 -2.86
CA ILE A 185 9.11 6.00 -1.78
C ILE A 185 8.99 7.52 -1.56
N TYR A 186 8.90 8.30 -2.65
CA TYR A 186 8.65 9.74 -2.56
C TYR A 186 7.32 10.06 -1.86
N GLY A 187 6.23 9.38 -2.24
CA GLY A 187 4.92 9.52 -1.59
C GLY A 187 4.99 9.21 -0.10
N ILE A 188 5.58 8.08 0.26
CA ILE A 188 5.75 7.66 1.67
C ILE A 188 6.51 8.74 2.45
N TRP A 189 7.63 9.25 1.93
CA TRP A 189 8.38 10.32 2.57
C TRP A 189 7.55 11.59 2.73
N SER A 190 6.78 11.98 1.72
CA SER A 190 5.99 13.21 1.72
C SER A 190 4.80 13.15 2.65
N TYR A 191 4.05 12.04 2.69
CA TYR A 191 2.72 12.00 3.33
C TYR A 191 2.69 11.28 4.67
N THR A 192 3.63 10.39 5.00
CA THR A 192 3.61 9.62 6.26
C THR A 192 3.54 10.50 7.50
N GLY A 193 4.29 11.60 7.53
CA GLY A 193 4.30 12.53 8.66
C GLY A 193 2.95 13.23 8.86
N PHE A 194 2.30 13.63 7.79
CA PHE A 194 0.96 14.23 7.81
C PHE A 194 -0.07 13.21 8.34
N TYR A 195 -0.06 11.98 7.85
CA TYR A 195 -0.94 10.92 8.34
C TYR A 195 -0.68 10.57 9.81
N ALA A 196 0.59 10.57 10.23
CA ALA A 196 0.94 10.35 11.63
C ALA A 196 0.33 11.39 12.56
N ILE A 197 0.29 12.66 12.15
CA ILE A 197 -0.29 13.74 12.99
C ILE A 197 -1.81 13.63 13.06
N ILE A 198 -2.49 13.30 11.97
CA ILE A 198 -3.95 13.09 11.99
C ILE A 198 -4.30 11.89 12.90
N LEU A 199 -3.56 10.78 12.77
CA LEU A 199 -3.75 9.59 13.60
C LEU A 199 -3.43 9.87 15.08
N LEU A 200 -2.42 10.70 15.36
CA LEU A 200 -2.08 11.13 16.71
C LEU A 200 -3.20 11.97 17.34
N ALA A 201 -3.82 12.87 16.56
CA ALA A 201 -5.00 13.60 17.00
C ALA A 201 -6.15 12.64 17.34
N GLY A 202 -6.39 11.65 16.49
CA GLY A 202 -7.38 10.60 16.74
C GLY A 202 -7.09 9.78 18.00
N LEU A 203 -5.83 9.39 18.24
CA LEU A 203 -5.43 8.70 19.46
C LEU A 203 -5.69 9.54 20.72
N SER A 204 -5.56 10.87 20.62
CA SER A 204 -5.74 11.77 21.74
C SER A 204 -7.20 11.96 22.15
N ILE A 205 -8.16 11.59 21.30
CA ILE A 205 -9.60 11.67 21.57
C ILE A 205 -10.10 10.41 22.32
N ILE A 206 -9.38 9.28 22.24
CA ILE A 206 -9.77 8.03 22.89
C ILE A 206 -9.73 8.21 24.42
N PRO A 207 -10.84 7.97 25.15
CA PRO A 207 -10.88 8.10 26.60
C PRO A 207 -9.86 7.19 27.30
N SER A 208 -9.13 7.74 28.28
CA SER A 208 -8.15 6.99 29.07
C SER A 208 -8.76 5.84 29.85
N ASP A 209 -10.02 6.00 30.26
CA ASP A 209 -10.77 5.00 31.05
C ASP A 209 -10.83 3.64 30.35
N LEU A 210 -10.90 3.61 29.01
CA LEU A 210 -10.88 2.37 28.24
C LEU A 210 -9.54 1.63 28.38
N TYR A 211 -8.44 2.37 28.45
CA TYR A 211 -7.12 1.78 28.63
C TYR A 211 -6.91 1.31 30.09
N GLU A 212 -7.48 2.04 31.06
CA GLU A 212 -7.44 1.68 32.48
C GLU A 212 -8.27 0.42 32.73
N ALA A 213 -9.49 0.34 32.19
CA ALA A 213 -10.34 -0.85 32.27
C ALA A 213 -9.64 -2.09 31.67
N ALA A 214 -9.08 -1.95 30.46
CA ALA A 214 -8.33 -3.03 29.82
C ALA A 214 -7.13 -3.50 30.66
N LYS A 215 -6.45 -2.59 31.33
CA LYS A 215 -5.33 -2.91 32.22
C LYS A 215 -5.79 -3.67 33.46
N VAL A 216 -6.93 -3.30 34.05
CA VAL A 216 -7.53 -3.99 35.20
C VAL A 216 -7.95 -5.41 34.82
N GLU A 217 -8.48 -5.61 33.60
CA GLU A 217 -8.83 -6.92 33.06
C GLU A 217 -7.61 -7.76 32.63
N GLY A 218 -6.37 -7.24 32.79
CA GLY A 218 -5.14 -7.97 32.46
C GLY A 218 -4.82 -8.03 30.96
N ALA A 219 -5.43 -7.18 30.15
CA ALA A 219 -5.14 -7.15 28.71
C ALA A 219 -3.68 -6.72 28.43
N SER A 220 -2.99 -7.45 27.56
CA SER A 220 -1.66 -7.08 27.09
C SER A 220 -1.71 -5.81 26.24
N ARG A 221 -0.56 -5.10 26.08
CA ARG A 221 -0.45 -3.92 25.23
C ARG A 221 -0.89 -4.20 23.79
N TRP A 222 -0.57 -5.37 23.26
CA TRP A 222 -0.98 -5.79 21.92
C TRP A 222 -2.49 -6.03 21.82
N GLN A 223 -3.09 -6.68 22.81
CA GLN A 223 -4.53 -6.86 22.88
C GLN A 223 -5.28 -5.53 22.95
N THR A 224 -4.82 -4.60 23.79
CA THR A 224 -5.36 -3.24 23.89
C THR A 224 -5.25 -2.50 22.56
N PHE A 225 -4.09 -2.58 21.89
CA PHE A 225 -3.89 -1.95 20.58
C PHE A 225 -4.86 -2.49 19.53
N VAL A 226 -4.93 -3.82 19.36
CA VAL A 226 -5.75 -4.44 18.31
C VAL A 226 -7.24 -4.39 18.60
N LYS A 227 -7.66 -4.52 19.89
CA LYS A 227 -9.08 -4.63 20.24
C LYS A 227 -9.73 -3.30 20.64
N ILE A 228 -8.96 -2.29 21.03
CA ILE A 228 -9.47 -0.99 21.47
C ILE A 228 -8.98 0.11 20.54
N THR A 229 -7.66 0.29 20.43
CA THR A 229 -7.09 1.44 19.73
C THR A 229 -7.40 1.42 18.23
N VAL A 230 -7.08 0.33 17.53
CA VAL A 230 -7.30 0.22 16.09
C VAL A 230 -8.78 0.33 15.71
N PRO A 231 -9.73 -0.38 16.36
CA PRO A 231 -11.15 -0.23 16.04
C PRO A 231 -11.70 1.17 16.25
N LEU A 232 -11.27 1.87 17.30
CA LEU A 232 -11.70 3.26 17.55
C LEU A 232 -11.08 4.26 16.58
N LEU A 233 -9.92 3.94 16.00
CA LEU A 233 -9.29 4.75 14.95
C LEU A 233 -9.81 4.42 13.55
N MET A 234 -10.58 3.32 13.36
CA MET A 234 -11.05 2.89 12.04
C MET A 234 -11.71 4.00 11.21
N PRO A 235 -12.57 4.87 11.76
CA PRO A 235 -13.16 5.96 10.98
C PRO A 235 -12.10 6.92 10.40
N ILE A 236 -11.06 7.22 11.18
CA ILE A 236 -9.95 8.10 10.75
C ILE A 236 -9.07 7.38 9.74
N ILE A 237 -8.73 6.11 9.98
CA ILE A 237 -7.97 5.28 9.05
C ILE A 237 -8.71 5.19 7.71
N PHE A 238 -10.02 4.94 7.73
CA PHE A 238 -10.84 4.87 6.53
C PHE A 238 -10.88 6.20 5.78
N PHE A 239 -11.00 7.31 6.49
CA PHE A 239 -10.93 8.65 5.91
C PHE A 239 -9.57 8.89 5.22
N LEU A 240 -8.46 8.52 5.86
CA LEU A 240 -7.11 8.67 5.30
C LEU A 240 -6.90 7.78 4.07
N LEU A 241 -7.39 6.54 4.10
CA LEU A 241 -7.35 5.65 2.95
C LEU A 241 -8.15 6.24 1.79
N LEU A 242 -9.39 6.68 2.01
CA LEU A 242 -10.23 7.27 0.95
C LEU A 242 -9.60 8.52 0.35
N THR A 243 -9.14 9.46 1.19
CA THR A 243 -8.51 10.69 0.69
C THR A 243 -7.21 10.41 -0.03
N GLY A 244 -6.43 9.44 0.43
CA GLY A 244 -5.23 8.97 -0.25
C GLY A 244 -5.54 8.43 -1.65
N PHE A 245 -6.54 7.55 -1.78
CA PHE A 245 -6.96 7.00 -3.07
C PHE A 245 -7.53 8.06 -4.04
N ILE A 246 -8.19 9.09 -3.53
CA ILE A 246 -8.71 10.18 -4.38
C ILE A 246 -7.57 11.06 -4.90
N ASN A 247 -6.49 11.21 -4.14
CA ASN A 247 -5.36 12.09 -4.46
C ASN A 247 -4.20 11.37 -5.18
N SER A 248 -4.27 10.06 -5.36
CA SER A 248 -3.30 9.27 -6.11
C SER A 248 -3.61 9.27 -7.61
#